data_5a50e8b907447e9b96d2d69cdf917c28
#
_entry.id   5a50e8b907447e9b96d2d69cdf917c28
#
_cell.length_a   1.000
_cell.length_b   1.000
_cell.length_c   1.000
_cell.angle_alpha   90.00
_cell.angle_beta   90.00
_cell.angle_gamma   90.00
#
_symmetry.space_group_name_H-M   'P 1'
#
loop_
_entity.id
_entity.type
_entity.pdbx_description
1 polymer ?
#
loop_
_entity_poly.entity_id
_entity_poly.type
_entity_poly.pdbx_seq_one_letter_code
_entity_poly.pdbx_strand_id
1 'polypeptide(L)'
;MANIKEIARLANVSVSTVSRVLNHHPYVSEEKRKLVHQVMKELDYTPNRTAIDLIRGKTHTVGVILPYSDHPCFDKIVNRITKAAFQHEYATTLLPTNYNPDIEIKYLELLRTKKIDGLIITSRANHWDSILAYREYGPIIACEDTGDIDVPCAFNDRKAAYAESFRYLKSRGHENIAFTCVREADRSPSTADKAAAYKAVCGRLEDRHMLSGCNDMNDGERAAEHFYMSGRVPTAIYANSDEVAAGIHLFAKKNNWDVEIIGEGNTSISRVLGFPSLDLNLEQLGIAAFSLFLQDEPADIKIQHKFKKKA
;
A
#
# COMPACT_ATOMS: atom_id res chain seq x y z
N MET A 1 14.81 8.57 -37.65
CA MET A 1 13.62 8.02 -36.95
C MET A 1 12.39 8.57 -37.62
N ALA A 2 11.49 7.72 -38.09
CA ALA A 2 10.21 8.14 -38.66
C ALA A 2 9.41 8.97 -37.65
N ASN A 3 8.72 9.99 -38.14
CA ASN A 3 7.92 10.86 -37.30
C ASN A 3 6.52 11.11 -37.91
N ILE A 4 5.62 11.67 -37.11
CA ILE A 4 4.22 11.89 -37.51
C ILE A 4 4.09 12.76 -38.81
N LYS A 5 5.05 13.66 -39.08
CA LYS A 5 5.06 14.50 -40.31
C LYS A 5 5.42 13.66 -41.53
N GLU A 6 6.31 12.70 -41.38
CA GLU A 6 6.70 11.80 -42.45
C GLU A 6 5.59 10.81 -42.81
N ILE A 7 4.90 10.28 -41.80
CA ILE A 7 3.69 9.45 -42.03
C ILE A 7 2.63 10.24 -42.77
N ALA A 8 2.37 11.47 -42.36
CA ALA A 8 1.39 12.36 -42.98
C ALA A 8 1.74 12.58 -44.49
N ARG A 9 3.02 12.85 -44.76
CA ARG A 9 3.52 13.03 -46.13
C ARG A 9 3.34 11.77 -47.00
N LEU A 10 3.75 10.59 -46.51
CA LEU A 10 3.68 9.34 -47.25
C LEU A 10 2.24 8.84 -47.40
N ALA A 11 1.39 9.02 -46.41
CA ALA A 11 -0.03 8.68 -46.46
C ALA A 11 -0.88 9.75 -47.20
N ASN A 12 -0.28 10.81 -47.68
CA ASN A 12 -0.94 11.95 -48.32
C ASN A 12 -2.15 12.49 -47.54
N VAL A 13 -1.94 12.67 -46.22
CA VAL A 13 -2.96 13.21 -45.32
C VAL A 13 -2.31 14.31 -44.45
N SER A 14 -3.15 15.08 -43.75
CA SER A 14 -2.64 16.07 -42.80
C SER A 14 -2.09 15.42 -41.53
N VAL A 15 -1.15 16.09 -40.84
CA VAL A 15 -0.65 15.65 -39.52
C VAL A 15 -1.77 15.47 -38.53
N SER A 16 -2.79 16.35 -38.57
CA SER A 16 -3.99 16.24 -37.74
C SER A 16 -4.82 14.99 -38.06
N THR A 17 -4.85 14.53 -39.32
CA THR A 17 -5.50 13.28 -39.70
C THR A 17 -4.74 12.07 -39.12
N VAL A 18 -3.42 12.05 -39.21
CA VAL A 18 -2.59 11.00 -38.58
C VAL A 18 -2.83 10.97 -37.07
N SER A 19 -2.80 12.11 -36.40
CA SER A 19 -3.09 12.23 -34.98
C SER A 19 -4.48 11.68 -34.62
N ARG A 20 -5.51 11.98 -35.42
CA ARG A 20 -6.87 11.44 -35.23
C ARG A 20 -6.94 9.92 -35.42
N VAL A 21 -6.19 9.37 -36.37
CA VAL A 21 -6.08 7.91 -36.55
C VAL A 21 -5.45 7.25 -35.33
N LEU A 22 -4.32 7.79 -34.86
CA LEU A 22 -3.61 7.30 -33.68
C LEU A 22 -4.47 7.35 -32.39
N ASN A 23 -5.36 8.36 -32.32
CA ASN A 23 -6.28 8.52 -31.19
C ASN A 23 -7.65 7.85 -31.40
N HIS A 24 -7.81 6.98 -32.39
CA HIS A 24 -9.04 6.25 -32.69
C HIS A 24 -10.28 7.16 -32.89
N HIS A 25 -10.07 8.39 -33.37
CA HIS A 25 -11.15 9.35 -33.52
C HIS A 25 -12.20 8.86 -34.53
N PRO A 26 -13.51 8.91 -34.20
CA PRO A 26 -14.56 8.29 -35.03
C PRO A 26 -14.72 8.94 -36.41
N TYR A 27 -14.36 10.20 -36.57
CA TYR A 27 -14.56 10.96 -37.82
C TYR A 27 -13.40 10.85 -38.82
N VAL A 28 -12.68 9.71 -38.87
CA VAL A 28 -11.69 9.41 -39.90
C VAL A 28 -12.20 8.24 -40.74
N SER A 29 -12.24 8.40 -42.11
CA SER A 29 -12.70 7.33 -42.99
C SER A 29 -11.79 6.09 -42.86
N GLU A 30 -12.39 4.90 -43.01
CA GLU A 30 -11.67 3.63 -42.97
C GLU A 30 -10.52 3.55 -43.98
N GLU A 31 -10.69 4.14 -45.14
CA GLU A 31 -9.66 4.20 -46.18
C GLU A 31 -8.40 4.94 -45.68
N LYS A 32 -8.59 6.14 -45.11
CA LYS A 32 -7.48 6.93 -44.54
C LYS A 32 -6.86 6.22 -43.35
N ARG A 33 -7.65 5.54 -42.54
CA ARG A 33 -7.16 4.77 -41.39
C ARG A 33 -6.25 3.63 -41.85
N LYS A 34 -6.67 2.85 -42.83
CA LYS A 34 -5.89 1.76 -43.42
C LYS A 34 -4.58 2.27 -44.01
N LEU A 35 -4.63 3.36 -44.77
CA LEU A 35 -3.47 3.94 -45.40
C LEU A 35 -2.42 4.43 -44.38
N VAL A 36 -2.85 5.12 -43.34
CA VAL A 36 -1.96 5.55 -42.25
C VAL A 36 -1.32 4.36 -41.53
N HIS A 37 -2.11 3.33 -41.22
CA HIS A 37 -1.56 2.13 -40.56
C HIS A 37 -0.59 1.35 -41.46
N GLN A 38 -0.83 1.31 -42.78
CA GLN A 38 0.09 0.70 -43.76
C GLN A 38 1.43 1.44 -43.74
N VAL A 39 1.42 2.77 -43.88
CA VAL A 39 2.64 3.59 -43.87
C VAL A 39 3.38 3.46 -42.52
N MET A 40 2.67 3.41 -41.42
CA MET A 40 3.29 3.17 -40.10
C MET A 40 4.02 1.83 -40.06
N LYS A 41 3.41 0.78 -40.61
CA LYS A 41 4.01 -0.58 -40.69
C LYS A 41 5.24 -0.57 -41.58
N GLU A 42 5.19 0.08 -42.75
CA GLU A 42 6.31 0.18 -43.69
C GLU A 42 7.51 0.95 -43.09
N LEU A 43 7.24 1.93 -42.27
CA LEU A 43 8.26 2.73 -41.58
C LEU A 43 8.73 2.14 -40.23
N ASP A 44 8.19 0.99 -39.81
CA ASP A 44 8.38 0.43 -38.46
C ASP A 44 8.17 1.53 -37.37
N TYR A 45 7.13 2.35 -37.59
CA TYR A 45 6.85 3.47 -36.71
C TYR A 45 6.01 3.02 -35.52
N THR A 46 6.58 3.15 -34.34
CA THR A 46 5.86 3.00 -33.07
C THR A 46 5.47 4.38 -32.53
N PRO A 47 4.17 4.64 -32.26
CA PRO A 47 3.73 5.91 -31.71
C PRO A 47 4.45 6.22 -30.39
N ASN A 48 4.96 7.44 -30.26
CA ASN A 48 5.54 7.89 -29.01
C ASN A 48 4.42 8.11 -27.99
N ARG A 49 4.34 7.24 -26.99
CA ARG A 49 3.34 7.27 -25.93
C ARG A 49 3.35 8.62 -25.22
N THR A 50 4.51 9.15 -24.88
CA THR A 50 4.67 10.45 -24.21
C THR A 50 4.04 11.60 -25.00
N ALA A 51 4.16 11.58 -26.35
CA ALA A 51 3.54 12.61 -27.19
C ALA A 51 2.02 12.49 -27.23
N ILE A 52 1.48 11.27 -27.18
CA ILE A 52 0.04 11.01 -27.10
C ILE A 52 -0.49 11.45 -25.74
N ASP A 53 0.18 11.10 -24.68
CA ASP A 53 -0.20 11.42 -23.29
C ASP A 53 -0.20 12.95 -23.08
N LEU A 54 0.77 13.66 -23.66
CA LEU A 54 0.81 15.13 -23.64
C LEU A 54 -0.42 15.77 -24.30
N ILE A 55 -0.88 15.20 -25.43
CA ILE A 55 -2.07 15.70 -26.14
C ILE A 55 -3.35 15.37 -25.36
N ARG A 56 -3.41 14.21 -24.71
CA ARG A 56 -4.55 13.76 -23.94
C ARG A 56 -4.63 14.38 -22.54
N GLY A 57 -3.53 14.92 -22.04
CA GLY A 57 -3.41 15.46 -20.68
C GLY A 57 -3.47 14.38 -19.58
N LYS A 58 -3.36 13.07 -19.97
CA LYS A 58 -3.35 11.93 -19.06
C LYS A 58 -2.29 10.93 -19.48
N THR A 59 -1.55 10.41 -18.49
CA THR A 59 -0.48 9.40 -18.71
C THR A 59 -0.99 7.97 -18.56
N HIS A 60 -2.21 7.79 -18.08
CA HIS A 60 -2.75 6.50 -17.67
C HIS A 60 -1.79 5.74 -16.73
N THR A 61 -1.17 6.48 -15.81
CA THR A 61 -0.24 5.94 -14.82
C THR A 61 -0.60 6.43 -13.44
N VAL A 62 -0.76 5.51 -12.49
CA VAL A 62 -0.95 5.80 -11.06
C VAL A 62 0.34 5.48 -10.30
N GLY A 63 0.79 6.41 -9.47
CA GLY A 63 1.90 6.18 -8.54
C GLY A 63 1.39 5.54 -7.24
N VAL A 64 2.11 4.55 -6.72
CA VAL A 64 1.84 3.95 -5.41
C VAL A 64 3.02 4.18 -4.50
N ILE A 65 2.88 5.10 -3.55
CA ILE A 65 3.87 5.35 -2.49
C ILE A 65 3.73 4.28 -1.43
N LEU A 66 4.85 3.62 -1.12
CA LEU A 66 4.93 2.57 -0.12
C LEU A 66 6.30 2.65 0.59
N PRO A 67 6.42 2.16 1.83
CA PRO A 67 7.73 2.18 2.50
C PRO A 67 8.69 1.15 1.90
N TYR A 68 8.22 -0.09 1.68
CA TYR A 68 9.04 -1.21 1.22
C TYR A 68 8.32 -1.98 0.12
N SER A 69 9.05 -2.47 -0.89
CA SER A 69 8.51 -3.24 -2.02
C SER A 69 8.56 -4.76 -1.80
N ASP A 70 9.12 -5.22 -0.70
CA ASP A 70 9.33 -6.64 -0.34
C ASP A 70 8.68 -7.02 0.99
N HIS A 71 7.66 -6.28 1.41
CA HIS A 71 6.95 -6.54 2.67
C HIS A 71 5.56 -7.12 2.42
N PRO A 72 5.22 -8.29 2.96
CA PRO A 72 3.98 -9.03 2.65
C PRO A 72 2.67 -8.25 2.83
N CYS A 73 2.62 -7.32 3.80
CA CYS A 73 1.44 -6.47 3.99
C CYS A 73 1.25 -5.48 2.82
N PHE A 74 2.33 -4.82 2.37
CA PHE A 74 2.26 -3.89 1.25
C PHE A 74 2.04 -4.61 -0.07
N ASP A 75 2.61 -5.80 -0.25
CA ASP A 75 2.41 -6.64 -1.43
C ASP A 75 0.93 -6.96 -1.68
N LYS A 76 0.15 -7.24 -0.62
CA LYS A 76 -1.29 -7.48 -0.73
C LYS A 76 -2.03 -6.27 -1.28
N ILE A 77 -1.73 -5.07 -0.77
CA ILE A 77 -2.35 -3.81 -1.20
C ILE A 77 -1.95 -3.52 -2.66
N VAL A 78 -0.65 -3.53 -2.95
CA VAL A 78 -0.08 -3.25 -4.28
C VAL A 78 -0.62 -4.21 -5.34
N ASN A 79 -0.67 -5.51 -5.03
CA ASN A 79 -1.19 -6.52 -5.96
C ASN A 79 -2.63 -6.21 -6.39
N ARG A 80 -3.49 -5.76 -5.46
CA ARG A 80 -4.88 -5.43 -5.78
C ARG A 80 -5.00 -4.10 -6.49
N ILE A 81 -4.21 -3.09 -6.13
CA ILE A 81 -4.15 -1.83 -6.87
C ILE A 81 -3.72 -2.10 -8.31
N THR A 82 -2.64 -2.86 -8.52
CA THR A 82 -2.12 -3.16 -9.87
C THR A 82 -3.12 -3.92 -10.73
N LYS A 83 -3.82 -4.92 -10.16
CA LYS A 83 -4.87 -5.65 -10.87
C LYS A 83 -6.05 -4.75 -11.24
N ALA A 84 -6.50 -3.91 -10.34
CA ALA A 84 -7.58 -2.97 -10.59
C ALA A 84 -7.14 -1.90 -11.63
N ALA A 85 -5.94 -1.37 -11.51
CA ALA A 85 -5.37 -0.43 -12.47
C ALA A 85 -5.32 -1.01 -13.87
N PHE A 86 -4.84 -2.24 -14.02
CA PHE A 86 -4.79 -2.93 -15.31
C PHE A 86 -6.18 -3.08 -15.97
N GLN A 87 -7.22 -3.38 -15.18
CA GLN A 87 -8.60 -3.48 -15.69
C GLN A 87 -9.16 -2.14 -16.22
N HIS A 88 -8.60 -1.03 -15.77
CA HIS A 88 -8.96 0.32 -16.19
C HIS A 88 -7.92 0.98 -17.11
N GLU A 89 -7.06 0.17 -17.73
CA GLU A 89 -6.01 0.63 -18.66
C GLU A 89 -4.97 1.58 -18.05
N TYR A 90 -4.78 1.51 -16.73
CA TYR A 90 -3.73 2.22 -16.01
C TYR A 90 -2.50 1.37 -15.78
N ALA A 91 -1.32 1.94 -16.01
CA ALA A 91 -0.06 1.42 -15.50
C ALA A 91 0.12 1.80 -14.02
N THR A 92 0.86 0.99 -13.28
CA THR A 92 1.21 1.26 -11.87
C THR A 92 2.71 1.49 -11.75
N THR A 93 3.12 2.59 -11.14
CA THR A 93 4.52 2.86 -10.78
C THR A 93 4.69 2.73 -9.27
N LEU A 94 5.53 1.80 -8.82
CA LEU A 94 5.87 1.63 -7.41
C LEU A 94 6.92 2.66 -6.99
N LEU A 95 6.69 3.32 -5.87
CA LEU A 95 7.46 4.45 -5.36
C LEU A 95 7.90 4.18 -3.92
N PRO A 96 8.90 3.29 -3.70
CA PRO A 96 9.37 2.93 -2.36
C PRO A 96 10.17 4.06 -1.73
N THR A 97 9.79 4.43 -0.49
CA THR A 97 10.39 5.59 0.22
C THR A 97 11.39 5.20 1.30
N ASN A 98 11.34 3.97 1.82
CA ASN A 98 12.02 3.57 3.06
C ASN A 98 11.73 4.54 4.23
N TYR A 99 10.53 5.11 4.25
CA TYR A 99 10.14 6.18 5.17
C TYR A 99 11.06 7.40 5.15
N ASN A 100 11.75 7.67 4.03
CA ASN A 100 12.57 8.86 3.83
C ASN A 100 11.68 10.01 3.31
N PRO A 101 11.52 11.13 4.08
CA PRO A 101 10.67 12.25 3.69
C PRO A 101 11.11 12.92 2.39
N ASP A 102 12.43 13.04 2.15
CA ASP A 102 12.95 13.70 0.94
C ASP A 102 12.70 12.86 -0.33
N ILE A 103 12.70 11.52 -0.19
CA ILE A 103 12.36 10.64 -1.31
C ILE A 103 10.87 10.75 -1.61
N GLU A 104 10.02 10.79 -0.59
CA GLU A 104 8.58 10.95 -0.79
C GLU A 104 8.25 12.25 -1.51
N ILE A 105 8.89 13.39 -1.13
CA ILE A 105 8.73 14.67 -1.85
C ILE A 105 9.14 14.55 -3.32
N LYS A 106 10.24 13.85 -3.64
CA LYS A 106 10.64 13.62 -5.03
C LYS A 106 9.59 12.84 -5.81
N TYR A 107 8.87 11.93 -5.16
CA TYR A 107 7.78 11.19 -5.79
C TYR A 107 6.51 12.04 -5.96
N LEU A 108 6.21 12.93 -5.02
CA LEU A 108 5.15 13.93 -5.17
C LEU A 108 5.40 14.86 -6.36
N GLU A 109 6.67 15.18 -6.67
CA GLU A 109 7.05 15.94 -7.86
C GLU A 109 6.67 15.25 -9.19
N LEU A 110 6.53 13.92 -9.21
CA LEU A 110 6.04 13.21 -10.40
C LEU A 110 4.59 13.60 -10.73
N LEU A 111 3.78 13.85 -9.70
CA LEU A 111 2.41 14.35 -9.86
C LEU A 111 2.40 15.77 -10.40
N ARG A 112 3.20 16.67 -9.81
CA ARG A 112 3.34 18.06 -10.26
C ARG A 112 3.82 18.16 -11.71
N THR A 113 4.78 17.32 -12.10
CA THR A 113 5.36 17.29 -13.46
C THR A 113 4.53 16.47 -14.44
N LYS A 114 3.33 16.03 -14.05
CA LYS A 114 2.41 15.25 -14.90
C LYS A 114 3.04 13.98 -15.50
N LYS A 115 3.94 13.32 -14.77
CA LYS A 115 4.49 12.00 -15.12
C LYS A 115 3.57 10.86 -14.67
N ILE A 116 2.68 11.14 -13.73
CA ILE A 116 1.62 10.28 -13.23
C ILE A 116 0.35 11.09 -13.08
N ASP A 117 -0.80 10.44 -13.16
CA ASP A 117 -2.12 11.09 -13.10
C ASP A 117 -2.61 11.28 -11.66
N GLY A 118 -2.11 10.48 -10.72
CA GLY A 118 -2.43 10.59 -9.31
C GLY A 118 -1.60 9.63 -8.46
N LEU A 119 -1.82 9.67 -7.15
CA LEU A 119 -1.06 8.92 -6.16
C LEU A 119 -1.98 8.14 -5.21
N ILE A 120 -1.59 6.92 -4.89
CA ILE A 120 -2.13 6.15 -3.77
C ILE A 120 -1.01 5.98 -2.74
N ILE A 121 -1.22 6.46 -1.51
CA ILE A 121 -0.23 6.43 -0.44
C ILE A 121 -0.60 5.32 0.54
N THR A 122 0.16 4.22 0.51
CA THR A 122 -0.09 3.08 1.41
C THR A 122 0.42 3.33 2.82
N SER A 123 1.49 4.10 2.95
CA SER A 123 2.04 4.60 4.20
C SER A 123 2.98 5.76 3.88
N ARG A 124 2.91 6.84 4.64
CA ARG A 124 3.63 8.08 4.39
C ARG A 124 4.84 8.26 5.30
N ALA A 125 5.78 9.06 4.84
CA ALA A 125 6.95 9.54 5.60
C ALA A 125 6.77 10.98 6.11
N ASN A 126 6.09 11.84 5.34
CA ASN A 126 5.85 13.25 5.68
C ASN A 126 4.52 13.45 6.41
N HIS A 127 4.36 14.61 7.04
CA HIS A 127 3.08 15.10 7.52
C HIS A 127 2.15 15.46 6.35
N TRP A 128 0.83 15.40 6.60
CA TRP A 128 -0.17 15.70 5.56
C TRP A 128 -0.02 17.11 4.98
N ASP A 129 0.39 18.11 5.77
CA ASP A 129 0.58 19.48 5.28
C ASP A 129 1.53 19.56 4.07
N SER A 130 2.61 18.77 4.11
CA SER A 130 3.56 18.71 2.99
C SER A 130 2.98 17.98 1.76
N ILE A 131 2.13 16.99 1.97
CA ILE A 131 1.52 16.18 0.91
C ILE A 131 0.37 16.95 0.25
N LEU A 132 -0.44 17.66 1.04
CA LEU A 132 -1.59 18.45 0.58
C LEU A 132 -1.21 19.55 -0.41
N ALA A 133 0.01 20.09 -0.33
CA ALA A 133 0.52 21.06 -1.29
C ALA A 133 0.54 20.54 -2.75
N TYR A 134 0.48 19.22 -2.94
CA TYR A 134 0.48 18.59 -4.27
C TYR A 134 -0.91 18.20 -4.78
N ARG A 135 -1.97 18.37 -3.98
CA ARG A 135 -3.34 17.97 -4.33
C ARG A 135 -3.89 18.69 -5.57
N GLU A 136 -3.46 19.92 -5.81
CA GLU A 136 -3.86 20.70 -7.00
C GLU A 136 -3.40 20.08 -8.33
N TYR A 137 -2.39 19.19 -8.29
CA TYR A 137 -1.82 18.55 -9.49
C TYR A 137 -2.49 17.24 -9.87
N GLY A 138 -3.28 16.63 -8.97
CA GLY A 138 -4.05 15.40 -9.22
C GLY A 138 -4.53 14.72 -7.94
N PRO A 139 -5.33 13.66 -8.07
CA PRO A 139 -5.86 12.94 -6.92
C PRO A 139 -4.77 12.28 -6.08
N ILE A 140 -4.89 12.41 -4.77
CA ILE A 140 -4.07 11.73 -3.77
C ILE A 140 -5.02 10.96 -2.86
N ILE A 141 -4.84 9.64 -2.79
CA ILE A 141 -5.67 8.73 -2.01
C ILE A 141 -4.84 8.14 -0.87
N ALA A 142 -5.36 8.14 0.34
CA ALA A 142 -4.71 7.54 1.51
C ALA A 142 -5.19 6.10 1.76
N CYS A 143 -4.27 5.24 2.21
CA CYS A 143 -4.59 3.91 2.76
C CYS A 143 -4.55 3.90 4.31
N GLU A 144 -4.81 5.03 4.92
CA GLU A 144 -4.95 5.20 6.37
C GLU A 144 -6.13 6.14 6.68
N ASP A 145 -6.62 6.09 7.90
CA ASP A 145 -7.64 7.04 8.38
C ASP A 145 -7.03 8.44 8.43
N THR A 146 -7.61 9.36 7.67
CA THR A 146 -7.16 10.75 7.59
C THR A 146 -7.87 11.66 8.57
N GLY A 147 -8.90 11.14 9.26
CA GLY A 147 -9.71 11.93 10.20
C GLY A 147 -10.36 13.14 9.52
N ASP A 148 -10.14 14.33 10.08
CA ASP A 148 -10.69 15.59 9.55
C ASP A 148 -9.90 16.17 8.35
N ILE A 149 -8.86 15.48 7.87
CA ILE A 149 -8.06 15.94 6.74
C ILE A 149 -8.79 15.59 5.45
N ASP A 150 -9.02 16.60 4.61
CA ASP A 150 -9.72 16.47 3.32
C ASP A 150 -8.86 15.74 2.26
N VAL A 151 -8.63 14.45 2.51
CA VAL A 151 -7.97 13.50 1.59
C VAL A 151 -8.82 12.24 1.55
N PRO A 152 -9.32 11.82 0.38
CA PRO A 152 -10.07 10.59 0.24
C PRO A 152 -9.27 9.41 0.77
N CYS A 153 -9.88 8.57 1.60
CA CYS A 153 -9.16 7.46 2.20
C CYS A 153 -9.91 6.12 2.17
N ALA A 154 -9.18 5.06 1.92
CA ALA A 154 -9.60 3.71 2.25
C ALA A 154 -8.82 3.26 3.49
N PHE A 155 -9.49 2.84 4.56
CA PHE A 155 -8.81 2.60 5.82
C PHE A 155 -9.43 1.46 6.64
N ASN A 156 -8.64 0.90 7.53
CA ASN A 156 -9.10 -0.02 8.56
C ASN A 156 -9.23 0.71 9.90
N ASP A 157 -10.27 0.38 10.67
CA ASP A 157 -10.33 0.77 12.09
C ASP A 157 -9.32 -0.07 12.88
N ARG A 158 -8.04 0.31 12.75
CA ARG A 158 -6.92 -0.41 13.37
C ARG A 158 -7.05 -0.48 14.89
N LYS A 159 -7.50 0.61 15.50
CA LYS A 159 -7.67 0.68 16.97
C LYS A 159 -8.69 -0.34 17.46
N ALA A 160 -9.84 -0.47 16.78
CA ALA A 160 -10.83 -1.48 17.10
C ALA A 160 -10.30 -2.91 16.88
N ALA A 161 -9.58 -3.12 15.76
CA ALA A 161 -8.99 -4.41 15.41
C ALA A 161 -7.91 -4.86 16.42
N TYR A 162 -7.04 -3.97 16.81
CA TYR A 162 -6.02 -4.24 17.84
C TYR A 162 -6.65 -4.49 19.21
N ALA A 163 -7.66 -3.71 19.58
CA ALA A 163 -8.39 -3.94 20.83
C ALA A 163 -9.08 -5.31 20.85
N GLU A 164 -9.61 -5.80 19.74
CA GLU A 164 -10.17 -7.17 19.63
C GLU A 164 -9.09 -8.22 19.91
N SER A 165 -7.89 -8.05 19.32
CA SER A 165 -6.78 -8.98 19.51
C SER A 165 -6.31 -9.01 20.98
N PHE A 166 -6.18 -7.86 21.63
CA PHE A 166 -5.81 -7.80 23.05
C PHE A 166 -6.92 -8.36 23.96
N ARG A 167 -8.22 -8.09 23.68
CA ARG A 167 -9.33 -8.71 24.41
C ARG A 167 -9.33 -10.22 24.27
N TYR A 168 -8.99 -10.74 23.09
CA TYR A 168 -8.86 -12.20 22.92
C TYR A 168 -7.79 -12.76 23.85
N LEU A 169 -6.59 -12.17 23.95
CA LEU A 169 -5.55 -12.62 24.86
C LEU A 169 -5.98 -12.50 26.34
N LYS A 170 -6.61 -11.39 26.71
CA LYS A 170 -7.17 -11.21 28.08
C LYS A 170 -8.22 -12.27 28.41
N SER A 171 -9.10 -12.63 27.47
CA SER A 171 -10.14 -13.66 27.66
C SER A 171 -9.56 -15.06 27.87
N ARG A 172 -8.30 -15.27 27.46
CA ARG A 172 -7.56 -16.53 27.66
C ARG A 172 -6.73 -16.52 28.95
N GLY A 173 -6.85 -15.46 29.75
CA GLY A 173 -6.21 -15.36 31.07
C GLY A 173 -4.82 -14.72 31.06
N HIS A 174 -4.37 -14.16 29.92
CA HIS A 174 -3.07 -13.51 29.88
C HIS A 174 -3.11 -12.13 30.51
N GLU A 175 -2.30 -11.92 31.55
CA GLU A 175 -2.16 -10.64 32.24
C GLU A 175 -0.91 -9.87 31.79
N ASN A 176 0.18 -10.57 31.53
CA ASN A 176 1.44 -10.00 31.04
C ASN A 176 1.54 -10.21 29.52
N ILE A 177 1.07 -9.22 28.78
CA ILE A 177 1.00 -9.22 27.32
C ILE A 177 2.03 -8.22 26.79
N ALA A 178 2.82 -8.62 25.79
CA ALA A 178 3.70 -7.74 25.04
C ALA A 178 3.24 -7.61 23.58
N PHE A 179 3.79 -6.64 22.86
CA PHE A 179 3.59 -6.52 21.42
C PHE A 179 4.82 -5.96 20.70
N THR A 180 4.92 -6.24 19.41
CA THR A 180 5.97 -5.72 18.54
C THR A 180 5.42 -4.67 17.57
N CYS A 181 6.30 -3.82 17.05
CA CYS A 181 6.01 -2.82 16.02
C CYS A 181 7.23 -2.52 15.15
N VAL A 182 7.01 -1.89 14.00
CA VAL A 182 8.11 -1.50 13.10
C VAL A 182 8.77 -0.21 13.58
N ARG A 183 7.97 0.83 13.87
CA ARG A 183 8.44 2.16 14.28
C ARG A 183 7.78 2.58 15.59
N GLU A 184 8.38 3.52 16.28
CA GLU A 184 7.82 4.12 17.50
C GLU A 184 6.48 4.83 17.23
N ALA A 185 5.68 5.00 18.27
CA ALA A 185 4.32 5.54 18.18
C ALA A 185 4.26 7.00 17.70
N ASP A 186 5.29 7.80 17.96
CA ASP A 186 5.42 9.19 17.49
C ASP A 186 5.64 9.29 15.96
N ARG A 187 6.13 8.21 15.34
CA ARG A 187 6.42 8.12 13.90
C ARG A 187 5.49 7.21 13.14
N SER A 188 4.60 6.49 13.82
CA SER A 188 3.75 5.45 13.20
C SER A 188 2.32 5.51 13.73
N PRO A 189 1.34 5.97 12.92
CA PRO A 189 -0.08 5.95 13.30
C PRO A 189 -0.56 4.55 13.71
N SER A 190 -0.12 3.49 13.01
CA SER A 190 -0.49 2.11 13.36
C SER A 190 0.05 1.68 14.74
N THR A 191 1.27 2.11 15.09
CA THR A 191 1.82 1.84 16.44
C THR A 191 1.11 2.67 17.50
N ALA A 192 0.77 3.93 17.21
CA ALA A 192 -0.02 4.76 18.10
C ALA A 192 -1.39 4.15 18.40
N ASP A 193 -2.08 3.64 17.37
CA ASP A 193 -3.36 2.93 17.49
C ASP A 193 -3.22 1.64 18.32
N LYS A 194 -2.15 0.88 18.09
CA LYS A 194 -1.86 -0.36 18.85
C LYS A 194 -1.59 -0.07 20.32
N ALA A 195 -0.78 0.96 20.60
CA ALA A 195 -0.51 1.42 21.97
C ALA A 195 -1.78 1.93 22.68
N ALA A 196 -2.63 2.67 21.98
CA ALA A 196 -3.91 3.13 22.50
C ALA A 196 -4.86 1.96 22.80
N ALA A 197 -4.95 0.99 21.89
CA ALA A 197 -5.75 -0.24 22.07
C ALA A 197 -5.22 -1.07 23.26
N TYR A 198 -3.89 -1.21 23.38
CA TYR A 198 -3.27 -1.87 24.54
C TYR A 198 -3.68 -1.19 25.85
N LYS A 199 -3.52 0.14 25.93
CA LYS A 199 -3.88 0.92 27.14
C LYS A 199 -5.35 0.74 27.50
N ALA A 200 -6.24 0.73 26.52
CA ALA A 200 -7.69 0.57 26.74
C ALA A 200 -8.08 -0.82 27.25
N VAL A 201 -7.36 -1.88 26.89
CA VAL A 201 -7.71 -3.27 27.19
C VAL A 201 -6.85 -3.86 28.31
N CYS A 202 -5.53 -3.61 28.27
CA CYS A 202 -4.55 -4.20 29.18
C CYS A 202 -4.15 -3.25 30.31
N GLY A 203 -4.51 -1.97 30.22
CA GLY A 203 -4.16 -0.96 31.22
C GLY A 203 -2.85 -0.25 30.90
N ARG A 204 -1.99 -0.05 31.93
CA ARG A 204 -0.76 0.74 31.78
C ARG A 204 0.22 0.08 30.78
N LEU A 205 0.61 0.84 29.77
CA LEU A 205 1.69 0.46 28.85
C LEU A 205 3.04 0.92 29.46
N GLU A 206 3.96 0.00 29.63
CA GLU A 206 5.34 0.22 30.08
C GLU A 206 6.29 -0.21 28.95
N ASP A 207 7.54 0.31 28.94
CA ASP A 207 8.53 0.04 27.88
C ASP A 207 8.76 -1.46 27.61
N ARG A 208 8.71 -2.27 28.67
CA ARG A 208 8.86 -3.73 28.59
C ARG A 208 7.73 -4.45 27.84
N HIS A 209 6.60 -3.77 27.58
CA HIS A 209 5.47 -4.37 26.85
C HIS A 209 5.53 -4.12 25.36
N MET A 210 6.45 -3.31 24.87
CA MET A 210 6.56 -2.95 23.46
C MET A 210 8.01 -3.03 23.00
N LEU A 211 8.23 -3.59 21.82
CA LEU A 211 9.52 -3.57 21.14
C LEU A 211 9.33 -3.11 19.69
N SER A 212 10.08 -2.06 19.33
CA SER A 212 10.14 -1.53 17.96
C SER A 212 11.26 -2.15 17.13
N GLY A 213 11.27 -1.86 15.82
CA GLY A 213 12.28 -2.36 14.89
C GLY A 213 12.07 -3.82 14.48
N CYS A 214 10.82 -4.32 14.52
CA CYS A 214 10.48 -5.69 14.15
C CYS A 214 9.86 -5.71 12.75
N ASN A 215 10.63 -6.16 11.73
CA ASN A 215 10.24 -6.14 10.34
C ASN A 215 10.05 -7.55 9.75
N ASP A 216 10.88 -8.50 10.16
CA ASP A 216 10.96 -9.84 9.60
C ASP A 216 11.06 -10.94 10.68
N MET A 217 11.26 -12.16 10.24
CA MET A 217 11.36 -13.32 11.11
C MET A 217 12.60 -13.27 12.04
N ASN A 218 13.74 -12.74 11.58
CA ASN A 218 14.95 -12.61 12.40
C ASN A 218 14.72 -11.60 13.53
N ASP A 219 14.05 -10.49 13.20
CA ASP A 219 13.63 -9.51 14.19
C ASP A 219 12.65 -10.13 15.21
N GLY A 220 11.80 -11.05 14.77
CA GLY A 220 10.92 -11.83 15.63
C GLY A 220 11.67 -12.69 16.63
N GLU A 221 12.75 -13.39 16.21
CA GLU A 221 13.61 -14.14 17.13
C GLU A 221 14.31 -13.22 18.13
N ARG A 222 14.84 -12.08 17.66
CA ARG A 222 15.45 -11.05 18.53
C ARG A 222 14.45 -10.46 19.52
N ALA A 223 13.21 -10.19 19.09
CA ALA A 223 12.15 -9.72 19.96
C ALA A 223 11.81 -10.74 21.04
N ALA A 224 11.72 -12.00 20.66
CA ALA A 224 11.47 -13.10 21.60
C ALA A 224 12.58 -13.23 22.65
N GLU A 225 13.84 -13.16 22.24
CA GLU A 225 15.00 -13.16 23.15
C GLU A 225 14.94 -11.98 24.13
N HIS A 226 14.68 -10.76 23.62
CA HIS A 226 14.53 -9.56 24.44
C HIS A 226 13.44 -9.73 25.52
N PHE A 227 12.25 -10.19 25.13
CA PHE A 227 11.16 -10.41 26.08
C PHE A 227 11.43 -11.55 27.05
N TYR A 228 12.06 -12.63 26.60
CA TYR A 228 12.40 -13.77 27.44
C TYR A 228 13.44 -13.42 28.52
N MET A 229 14.40 -12.54 28.19
CA MET A 229 15.43 -12.08 29.12
C MET A 229 14.99 -10.88 30.00
N SER A 230 13.80 -10.35 29.84
CA SER A 230 13.33 -9.11 30.49
C SER A 230 13.07 -9.21 32.00
N GLY A 231 13.29 -10.36 32.63
CA GLY A 231 13.03 -10.61 34.05
C GLY A 231 11.54 -10.73 34.41
N ARG A 232 10.63 -10.28 33.55
CA ARG A 232 9.17 -10.46 33.66
C ARG A 232 8.60 -10.92 32.31
N VAL A 233 8.85 -12.20 32.02
CA VAL A 233 8.55 -12.85 30.76
C VAL A 233 7.04 -12.75 30.42
N PRO A 234 6.66 -12.24 29.26
CA PRO A 234 5.24 -12.20 28.86
C PRO A 234 4.67 -13.60 28.63
N THR A 235 3.40 -13.78 28.94
CA THR A 235 2.68 -15.01 28.66
C THR A 235 1.98 -15.01 27.31
N ALA A 236 1.89 -13.82 26.68
CA ALA A 236 1.38 -13.67 25.32
C ALA A 236 2.06 -12.51 24.60
N ILE A 237 2.21 -12.63 23.28
CA ILE A 237 2.79 -11.61 22.41
C ILE A 237 1.88 -11.39 21.20
N TYR A 238 1.54 -10.13 20.94
CA TYR A 238 0.95 -9.71 19.68
C TYR A 238 2.03 -9.19 18.73
N ALA A 239 2.35 -9.97 17.71
CA ALA A 239 3.34 -9.64 16.69
C ALA A 239 2.71 -8.79 15.58
N ASN A 240 3.43 -7.79 15.08
CA ASN A 240 2.99 -6.87 14.03
C ASN A 240 2.99 -7.46 12.61
N SER A 241 3.42 -8.71 12.45
CA SER A 241 3.24 -9.50 11.24
C SER A 241 3.31 -11.00 11.55
N ASP A 242 2.82 -11.83 10.62
CA ASP A 242 2.95 -13.28 10.73
C ASP A 242 4.41 -13.75 10.62
N GLU A 243 5.27 -13.01 9.92
CA GLU A 243 6.71 -13.27 9.82
C GLU A 243 7.40 -13.06 11.17
N VAL A 244 7.14 -11.94 11.81
CA VAL A 244 7.64 -11.64 13.17
C VAL A 244 7.09 -12.68 14.15
N ALA A 245 5.81 -13.03 14.05
CA ALA A 245 5.20 -14.09 14.85
C ALA A 245 5.89 -15.45 14.68
N ALA A 246 6.29 -15.78 13.45
CA ALA A 246 7.04 -17.02 13.17
C ALA A 246 8.41 -17.03 13.84
N GLY A 247 9.14 -15.91 13.82
CA GLY A 247 10.42 -15.79 14.54
C GLY A 247 10.25 -15.97 16.05
N ILE A 248 9.24 -15.33 16.63
CA ILE A 248 8.90 -15.52 18.05
C ILE A 248 8.56 -17.00 18.33
N HIS A 249 7.77 -17.64 17.46
CA HIS A 249 7.40 -19.04 17.59
C HIS A 249 8.61 -19.99 17.56
N LEU A 250 9.56 -19.76 16.65
CA LEU A 250 10.77 -20.55 16.56
C LEU A 250 11.62 -20.45 17.82
N PHE A 251 11.84 -19.23 18.31
CA PHE A 251 12.58 -18.99 19.56
C PHE A 251 11.88 -19.65 20.74
N ALA A 252 10.57 -19.47 20.87
CA ALA A 252 9.78 -20.03 21.96
C ALA A 252 9.85 -21.56 21.98
N LYS A 253 9.71 -22.20 20.81
CA LYS A 253 9.83 -23.65 20.65
C LYS A 253 11.24 -24.16 21.04
N LYS A 254 12.30 -23.46 20.62
CA LYS A 254 13.69 -23.82 20.93
C LYS A 254 14.00 -23.75 22.43
N ASN A 255 13.37 -22.80 23.13
CA ASN A 255 13.61 -22.55 24.56
C ASN A 255 12.54 -23.14 25.48
N ASN A 256 11.61 -23.97 24.97
CA ASN A 256 10.47 -24.52 25.71
C ASN A 256 9.67 -23.42 26.45
N TRP A 257 9.53 -22.25 25.83
CA TRP A 257 8.76 -21.14 26.37
C TRP A 257 7.29 -21.26 25.94
N ASP A 258 6.42 -21.45 26.92
CA ASP A 258 4.95 -21.48 26.70
C ASP A 258 4.44 -20.03 26.61
N VAL A 259 4.29 -19.53 25.40
CA VAL A 259 3.80 -18.17 25.08
C VAL A 259 2.74 -18.25 24.01
N GLU A 260 1.59 -17.62 24.24
CA GLU A 260 0.57 -17.47 23.20
C GLU A 260 0.94 -16.34 22.25
N ILE A 261 0.87 -16.61 20.94
CA ILE A 261 1.29 -15.68 19.91
C ILE A 261 0.10 -15.35 19.01
N ILE A 262 -0.12 -14.05 18.74
CA ILE A 262 -1.00 -13.57 17.68
C ILE A 262 -0.13 -12.91 16.63
N GLY A 263 -0.35 -13.27 15.35
CA GLY A 263 0.23 -12.59 14.20
C GLY A 263 -0.68 -11.52 13.61
N GLU A 264 -0.23 -10.88 12.55
CA GLU A 264 -0.99 -9.93 11.75
C GLU A 264 -0.73 -10.20 10.26
N GLY A 265 -1.82 -10.25 9.47
CA GLY A 265 -1.74 -10.43 8.02
C GLY A 265 -2.47 -11.66 7.49
N ASN A 266 -2.78 -12.67 8.32
CA ASN A 266 -3.45 -13.92 7.92
C ASN A 266 -2.79 -14.54 6.67
N THR A 267 -1.47 -14.73 6.73
CA THR A 267 -0.66 -15.29 5.65
C THR A 267 -0.68 -16.82 5.69
N SER A 268 0.02 -17.47 4.75
CA SER A 268 0.25 -18.93 4.80
C SER A 268 1.05 -19.35 6.04
N ILE A 269 1.88 -18.46 6.58
CA ILE A 269 2.73 -18.72 7.75
C ILE A 269 1.86 -18.97 8.99
N SER A 270 0.93 -18.08 9.31
CA SER A 270 0.04 -18.26 10.47
C SER A 270 -0.80 -19.53 10.38
N ARG A 271 -1.25 -19.87 9.16
CA ARG A 271 -2.02 -21.12 8.92
C ARG A 271 -1.19 -22.37 9.11
N VAL A 272 0.04 -22.39 8.61
CA VAL A 272 0.95 -23.54 8.73
C VAL A 272 1.42 -23.74 10.17
N LEU A 273 1.79 -22.65 10.85
CA LEU A 273 2.27 -22.70 12.24
C LEU A 273 1.12 -22.76 13.26
N GLY A 274 -0.12 -22.52 12.84
CA GLY A 274 -1.33 -22.70 13.64
C GLY A 274 -1.48 -21.67 14.76
N PHE A 275 -1.05 -20.41 14.58
CA PHE A 275 -1.35 -19.34 15.54
C PHE A 275 -2.44 -18.40 15.01
N PRO A 276 -3.23 -17.76 15.92
CA PRO A 276 -4.21 -16.75 15.54
C PRO A 276 -3.58 -15.59 14.81
N SER A 277 -4.29 -15.00 13.85
CA SER A 277 -3.80 -13.84 13.10
C SER A 277 -4.91 -12.82 12.85
N LEU A 278 -4.59 -11.55 13.02
CA LEU A 278 -5.45 -10.44 12.65
C LEU A 278 -5.35 -10.21 11.13
N ASP A 279 -6.48 -10.31 10.44
CA ASP A 279 -6.62 -10.00 9.03
C ASP A 279 -7.22 -8.59 8.86
N LEU A 280 -6.40 -7.63 8.50
CA LEU A 280 -6.82 -6.27 8.18
C LEU A 280 -7.50 -6.15 6.81
N ASN A 281 -7.67 -7.27 6.08
CA ASN A 281 -8.31 -7.29 4.76
C ASN A 281 -7.66 -6.33 3.77
N LEU A 282 -6.32 -6.34 3.73
CA LEU A 282 -5.49 -5.41 2.94
C LEU A 282 -5.72 -5.54 1.43
N GLU A 283 -6.21 -6.69 0.97
CA GLU A 283 -6.61 -6.85 -0.41
C GLU A 283 -7.81 -5.96 -0.76
N GLN A 284 -8.83 -5.92 0.10
CA GLN A 284 -9.99 -5.05 -0.10
C GLN A 284 -9.61 -3.57 0.04
N LEU A 285 -8.65 -3.26 0.91
CA LEU A 285 -8.09 -1.93 1.05
C LEU A 285 -7.50 -1.43 -0.28
N GLY A 286 -6.70 -2.27 -0.95
CA GLY A 286 -6.12 -1.92 -2.26
C GLY A 286 -7.16 -1.70 -3.36
N ILE A 287 -8.22 -2.53 -3.40
CA ILE A 287 -9.33 -2.37 -4.35
C ILE A 287 -10.06 -1.04 -4.09
N ALA A 288 -10.39 -0.75 -2.84
CA ALA A 288 -11.08 0.47 -2.45
C ALA A 288 -10.24 1.72 -2.74
N ALA A 289 -8.94 1.70 -2.45
CA ALA A 289 -8.06 2.82 -2.73
C ALA A 289 -7.98 3.14 -4.24
N PHE A 290 -7.91 2.12 -5.11
CA PHE A 290 -7.93 2.36 -6.55
C PHE A 290 -9.32 2.80 -7.04
N SER A 291 -10.41 2.30 -6.44
CA SER A 291 -11.76 2.78 -6.75
C SER A 291 -11.92 4.27 -6.45
N LEU A 292 -11.41 4.74 -5.31
CA LEU A 292 -11.40 6.16 -4.95
C LEU A 292 -10.57 7.01 -5.92
N PHE A 293 -9.43 6.47 -6.42
CA PHE A 293 -8.61 7.17 -7.41
C PHE A 293 -9.38 7.47 -8.72
N LEU A 294 -10.34 6.63 -9.08
CA LEU A 294 -11.16 6.80 -10.28
C LEU A 294 -12.37 7.71 -10.08
N GLN A 295 -12.73 8.07 -8.84
CA GLN A 295 -13.89 8.91 -8.51
C GLN A 295 -13.51 10.38 -8.53
N ASP A 296 -14.45 11.20 -9.01
CA ASP A 296 -14.30 12.65 -9.00
C ASP A 296 -14.69 13.26 -7.63
N GLU A 297 -15.56 12.57 -6.89
CA GLU A 297 -16.01 13.02 -5.56
C GLU A 297 -15.21 12.35 -4.45
N PRO A 298 -14.68 13.11 -3.48
CA PRO A 298 -13.99 12.57 -2.33
C PRO A 298 -14.92 11.72 -1.46
N ALA A 299 -14.43 10.54 -1.05
CA ALA A 299 -15.16 9.66 -0.14
C ALA A 299 -14.18 8.89 0.76
N ASP A 300 -14.70 8.42 1.90
CA ASP A 300 -13.96 7.58 2.81
C ASP A 300 -14.57 6.18 2.83
N ILE A 301 -13.72 5.17 2.68
CA ILE A 301 -14.15 3.76 2.66
C ILE A 301 -13.51 3.02 3.83
N LYS A 302 -14.33 2.69 4.82
CA LYS A 302 -13.89 1.87 5.96
C LYS A 302 -13.93 0.39 5.61
N ILE A 303 -12.77 -0.27 5.72
CA ILE A 303 -12.59 -1.71 5.47
C ILE A 303 -12.70 -2.49 6.78
N GLN A 304 -13.54 -3.51 6.78
CA GLN A 304 -13.73 -4.38 7.96
C GLN A 304 -12.55 -5.37 8.10
N HIS A 305 -12.00 -5.44 9.29
CA HIS A 305 -11.02 -6.47 9.66
C HIS A 305 -11.70 -7.80 10.03
N LYS A 306 -10.92 -8.86 10.12
CA LYS A 306 -11.35 -10.20 10.58
C LYS A 306 -10.28 -10.74 11.52
N PHE A 307 -10.70 -11.17 12.69
CA PHE A 307 -9.81 -11.90 13.59
C PHE A 307 -9.93 -13.40 13.35
N LYS A 308 -8.86 -14.02 12.85
CA LYS A 308 -8.79 -15.46 12.58
C LYS A 308 -8.25 -16.17 13.79
N LYS A 309 -9.16 -16.75 14.57
CA LYS A 309 -8.80 -17.63 15.69
C LYS A 309 -8.12 -18.89 15.15
N LYS A 310 -7.33 -19.54 16.01
CA LYS A 310 -6.76 -20.86 15.71
C LYS A 310 -7.89 -21.83 15.32
N ALA A 311 -7.71 -22.57 14.23
CA ALA A 311 -8.62 -23.64 13.81
C ALA A 311 -8.53 -24.83 14.80
#